data_302cdfcbeba1b33dce0c9c6864ab0548
#
_entry.id   302cdfcbeba1b33dce0c9c6864ab0548
#
_cell.length_a   1.000
_cell.length_b   1.000
_cell.length_c   1.000
_cell.angle_alpha   90.00
_cell.angle_beta   90.00
_cell.angle_gamma   90.00
#
_symmetry.space_group_name_H-M   'P 1'
#
loop_
_entity.id
_entity.type
_entity.pdbx_description
1 polymer ?
#
loop_
_entity_poly.entity_id
_entity_poly.type
_entity_poly.pdbx_seq_one_letter_code
_entity_poly.pdbx_strand_id
1 'polypeptide(L)'
;SSTMAIIDVADIENFDNGIIGTGPYMIDKFNGVGVGYDLVANPNYREEVPYDEVKLMYMGDASAKTMALQSGQVDLVENITNVSDIQDFKDNPDFTVDIASGVRCGFSWMNFDGVLGNKTLRQAILMGIDYDTICNSKTIGGLYTPGFSVLPSTLSYGYDKLTNPYTYDPEGAKKLLDDAGIVDTDGDGIRELDGQNINLHYVSYENRLLNDFSNAHIQYLAEIGI
;
A
#
# COMPACT_ATOMS: atom_id res chain seq x y z
N SER A 1 -3.37 13.85 1.31
CA SER A 1 -2.43 13.92 2.43
C SER A 1 -2.95 14.89 3.46
N SER A 2 -3.14 14.42 4.69
CA SER A 2 -3.61 15.18 5.85
C SER A 2 -2.55 16.07 6.51
N THR A 3 -1.42 16.30 5.84
CA THR A 3 -0.28 17.03 6.41
C THR A 3 -0.37 18.54 6.24
N MET A 4 -1.37 19.06 5.54
CA MET A 4 -1.62 20.49 5.41
C MET A 4 -3.09 20.77 5.70
N ALA A 5 -3.34 21.52 6.76
CA ALA A 5 -4.67 22.01 7.14
C ALA A 5 -4.67 23.54 7.16
N ILE A 6 -5.78 24.14 6.73
CA ILE A 6 -6.02 25.58 6.89
C ILE A 6 -6.90 25.72 8.12
N ILE A 7 -6.40 26.42 9.14
CA ILE A 7 -7.08 26.64 10.42
C ILE A 7 -7.14 28.14 10.71
N ASP A 8 -8.05 28.55 11.57
CA ASP A 8 -8.08 29.92 12.05
C ASP A 8 -6.84 30.20 12.92
N VAL A 9 -6.18 31.33 12.69
CA VAL A 9 -4.99 31.74 13.45
C VAL A 9 -5.29 31.92 14.93
N ALA A 10 -6.51 32.33 15.28
CA ALA A 10 -6.95 32.48 16.67
C ALA A 10 -7.04 31.12 17.41
N ASP A 11 -7.15 30.01 16.69
CA ASP A 11 -7.26 28.69 17.30
C ASP A 11 -5.90 28.00 17.52
N ILE A 12 -4.79 28.59 17.04
CA ILE A 12 -3.45 28.00 17.22
C ILE A 12 -3.08 27.85 18.69
N GLU A 13 -3.51 28.76 19.53
CA GLU A 13 -3.25 28.72 20.98
C GLU A 13 -4.26 27.85 21.76
N ASN A 14 -5.36 27.42 21.12
CA ASN A 14 -6.44 26.64 21.71
C ASN A 14 -6.63 25.27 21.07
N PHE A 15 -5.55 24.63 20.63
CA PHE A 15 -5.56 23.37 19.90
C PHE A 15 -6.35 22.26 20.62
N ASP A 16 -6.40 22.30 21.96
CA ASP A 16 -7.11 21.33 22.80
C ASP A 16 -8.64 21.57 22.87
N ASN A 17 -9.13 22.72 22.42
CA ASN A 17 -10.55 23.11 22.52
C ASN A 17 -11.35 22.98 21.21
N GLY A 18 -10.77 22.32 20.22
CA GLY A 18 -11.36 22.18 18.90
C GLY A 18 -10.79 23.18 17.90
N ILE A 19 -10.48 22.69 16.71
CA ILE A 19 -9.90 23.48 15.63
C ILE A 19 -11.00 23.80 14.63
N ILE A 20 -11.19 25.09 14.34
CA ILE A 20 -12.09 25.54 13.28
C ILE A 20 -11.29 25.56 11.98
N GLY A 21 -11.60 24.60 11.11
CA GLY A 21 -11.04 24.52 9.77
C GLY A 21 -12.01 24.99 8.70
N THR A 22 -11.60 24.88 7.45
CA THR A 22 -12.40 25.23 6.26
C THR A 22 -13.21 24.03 5.72
N GLY A 23 -13.18 22.90 6.43
CA GLY A 23 -13.88 21.67 6.03
C GLY A 23 -15.38 21.68 6.34
N PRO A 24 -16.12 20.68 5.84
CA PRO A 24 -17.57 20.56 6.02
C PRO A 24 -17.97 20.27 7.47
N TYR A 25 -17.07 19.70 8.27
CA TYR A 25 -17.31 19.34 9.66
C TYR A 25 -16.27 19.92 10.59
N MET A 26 -16.65 20.13 11.84
CA MET A 26 -15.81 20.56 12.95
C MET A 26 -15.75 19.46 14.01
N ILE A 27 -14.65 19.41 14.78
CA ILE A 27 -14.54 18.52 15.94
C ILE A 27 -15.42 19.10 17.06
N ASP A 28 -16.43 18.33 17.47
CA ASP A 28 -17.22 18.62 18.67
C ASP A 28 -16.55 18.00 19.91
N LYS A 29 -16.07 16.75 19.75
CA LYS A 29 -15.46 16.03 20.85
C LYS A 29 -14.35 15.11 20.38
N PHE A 30 -13.23 15.15 21.09
CA PHE A 30 -12.17 14.15 20.99
C PHE A 30 -12.40 13.05 22.04
N ASN A 31 -12.61 11.81 21.58
CA ASN A 31 -12.94 10.67 22.43
C ASN A 31 -11.69 9.95 22.99
N GLY A 32 -10.49 10.37 22.61
CA GLY A 32 -9.22 9.80 23.05
C GLY A 32 -8.41 9.19 21.92
N VAL A 33 -7.12 9.02 22.17
CA VAL A 33 -6.18 8.40 21.25
C VAL A 33 -6.61 6.95 21.01
N GLY A 34 -6.75 6.56 19.74
CA GLY A 34 -7.20 5.21 19.37
C GLY A 34 -8.70 4.95 19.54
N VAL A 35 -9.50 5.96 19.89
CA VAL A 35 -10.96 5.85 20.03
C VAL A 35 -11.68 6.56 18.88
N GLY A 36 -11.46 7.86 18.70
CA GLY A 36 -12.07 8.59 17.60
C GLY A 36 -12.50 10.02 17.94
N TYR A 37 -13.40 10.55 17.09
CA TYR A 37 -13.91 11.91 17.16
C TYR A 37 -15.41 11.94 16.91
N ASP A 38 -16.13 12.80 17.62
CA ASP A 38 -17.46 13.23 17.26
C ASP A 38 -17.34 14.57 16.51
N LEU A 39 -17.98 14.65 15.36
CA LEU A 39 -17.95 15.81 14.48
C LEU A 39 -19.34 16.36 14.30
N VAL A 40 -19.45 17.69 14.16
CA VAL A 40 -20.68 18.40 13.83
C VAL A 40 -20.52 19.21 12.55
N ALA A 41 -21.62 19.48 11.86
CA ALA A 41 -21.62 20.32 10.67
C ALA A 41 -20.98 21.69 10.94
N ASN A 42 -20.09 22.13 10.05
CA ASN A 42 -19.49 23.44 10.12
C ASN A 42 -20.47 24.50 9.56
N PRO A 43 -21.00 25.39 10.39
CA PRO A 43 -21.98 26.39 9.94
C PRO A 43 -21.38 27.43 8.97
N ASN A 44 -20.06 27.51 8.87
CA ASN A 44 -19.34 28.42 7.97
C ASN A 44 -18.87 27.71 6.70
N TYR A 45 -19.25 26.45 6.49
CA TYR A 45 -18.87 25.76 5.26
C TYR A 45 -19.66 26.33 4.07
N ARG A 46 -19.04 26.39 2.91
CA ARG A 46 -19.57 27.05 1.70
C ARG A 46 -20.74 26.32 1.03
N GLU A 47 -20.96 25.06 1.39
CA GLU A 47 -21.97 24.18 0.78
C GLU A 47 -22.78 23.51 1.88
N GLU A 48 -23.98 23.04 1.56
CA GLU A 48 -24.79 22.23 2.46
C GLU A 48 -24.12 20.88 2.69
N VAL A 49 -24.11 20.41 3.92
CA VAL A 49 -23.55 19.09 4.28
C VAL A 49 -24.67 18.08 4.51
N PRO A 50 -24.46 16.79 4.14
CA PRO A 50 -25.52 15.79 4.16
C PRO A 50 -25.90 15.31 5.56
N TYR A 51 -25.06 15.49 6.56
CA TYR A 51 -25.28 15.02 7.93
C TYR A 51 -24.96 16.11 8.94
N ASP A 52 -25.79 16.21 9.99
CA ASP A 52 -25.56 17.17 11.10
C ASP A 52 -24.43 16.70 12.00
N GLU A 53 -24.28 15.38 12.19
CA GLU A 53 -23.31 14.74 13.05
C GLU A 53 -22.60 13.59 12.32
N VAL A 54 -21.30 13.41 12.56
CA VAL A 54 -20.50 12.29 12.07
C VAL A 54 -19.64 11.76 13.19
N LYS A 55 -19.65 10.45 13.44
CA LYS A 55 -18.77 9.79 14.42
C LYS A 55 -17.66 9.06 13.70
N LEU A 56 -16.43 9.47 13.91
CA LEU A 56 -15.25 8.78 13.43
C LEU A 56 -14.75 7.83 14.51
N MET A 57 -14.78 6.52 14.23
CA MET A 57 -14.33 5.49 15.15
C MET A 57 -13.02 4.88 14.63
N TYR A 58 -12.02 4.79 15.50
CA TYR A 58 -10.78 4.09 15.13
C TYR A 58 -10.95 2.58 15.35
N MET A 59 -10.68 1.80 14.30
CA MET A 59 -10.63 0.35 14.34
C MET A 59 -9.35 -0.10 13.60
N GLY A 60 -8.39 -0.66 14.34
CA GLY A 60 -7.10 -1.10 13.78
C GLY A 60 -7.20 -2.45 13.06
N ASP A 61 -8.10 -3.31 13.49
CA ASP A 61 -8.28 -4.66 12.96
C ASP A 61 -9.27 -4.68 11.78
N ALA A 62 -8.87 -5.33 10.68
CA ALA A 62 -9.68 -5.39 9.46
C ALA A 62 -10.98 -6.21 9.64
N SER A 63 -10.90 -7.31 10.38
CA SER A 63 -12.07 -8.17 10.64
C SER A 63 -13.08 -7.46 11.56
N ALA A 64 -12.59 -6.67 12.53
CA ALA A 64 -13.46 -5.85 13.37
C ALA A 64 -14.23 -4.81 12.55
N LYS A 65 -13.59 -4.17 11.55
CA LYS A 65 -14.26 -3.25 10.62
C LYS A 65 -15.38 -3.93 9.85
N THR A 66 -15.09 -5.11 9.27
CA THR A 66 -16.07 -5.90 8.53
C THR A 66 -17.27 -6.26 9.39
N MET A 67 -17.03 -6.77 10.61
CA MET A 67 -18.10 -7.12 11.56
C MET A 67 -18.93 -5.91 12.01
N ALA A 68 -18.29 -4.76 12.26
CA ALA A 68 -18.97 -3.54 12.66
C ALA A 68 -19.92 -3.03 11.56
N LEU A 69 -19.50 -3.09 10.28
CA LEU A 69 -20.34 -2.74 9.15
C LEU A 69 -21.50 -3.73 8.98
N GLN A 70 -21.23 -5.03 9.03
CA GLN A 70 -22.26 -6.09 8.89
C GLN A 70 -23.30 -6.04 10.01
N SER A 71 -22.93 -5.66 11.22
CA SER A 71 -23.84 -5.53 12.36
C SER A 71 -24.60 -4.19 12.41
N GLY A 72 -24.29 -3.25 11.53
CA GLY A 72 -24.86 -1.90 11.56
C GLY A 72 -24.34 -1.04 12.72
N GLN A 73 -23.19 -1.41 13.30
CA GLN A 73 -22.53 -0.58 14.32
C GLN A 73 -21.92 0.68 13.70
N VAL A 74 -21.52 0.59 12.43
CA VAL A 74 -21.05 1.70 11.61
C VAL A 74 -21.74 1.66 10.25
N ASP A 75 -21.87 2.82 9.62
CA ASP A 75 -22.54 2.99 8.32
C ASP A 75 -21.55 2.95 7.17
N LEU A 76 -20.26 3.24 7.43
CA LEU A 76 -19.21 3.28 6.43
C LEU A 76 -17.89 2.80 7.03
N VAL A 77 -17.14 2.03 6.26
CA VAL A 77 -15.75 1.66 6.58
C VAL A 77 -14.82 1.96 5.41
N GLU A 78 -13.61 2.36 5.74
CA GLU A 78 -12.55 2.60 4.76
C GLU A 78 -11.45 1.55 4.86
N ASN A 79 -10.77 1.31 3.75
CA ASN A 79 -9.58 0.46 3.68
C ASN A 79 -9.85 -0.99 4.13
N ILE A 80 -10.87 -1.62 3.58
CA ILE A 80 -11.03 -3.07 3.65
C ILE A 80 -10.03 -3.67 2.65
N THR A 81 -9.15 -4.54 3.12
CA THR A 81 -8.11 -5.19 2.31
C THR A 81 -8.31 -6.68 2.11
N ASN A 82 -9.22 -7.28 2.86
CA ASN A 82 -9.58 -8.68 2.68
C ASN A 82 -10.46 -8.83 1.43
N VAL A 83 -9.96 -9.53 0.42
CA VAL A 83 -10.63 -9.70 -0.87
C VAL A 83 -11.94 -10.48 -0.75
N SER A 84 -12.02 -11.49 0.14
CA SER A 84 -13.26 -12.22 0.36
C SER A 84 -14.36 -11.33 0.96
N ASP A 85 -14.03 -10.49 1.95
CA ASP A 85 -14.99 -9.58 2.56
C ASP A 85 -15.52 -8.55 1.55
N ILE A 86 -14.62 -8.03 0.68
CA ILE A 86 -15.00 -7.12 -0.41
C ILE A 86 -15.97 -7.81 -1.36
N GLN A 87 -15.74 -9.08 -1.70
CA GLN A 87 -16.63 -9.83 -2.58
C GLN A 87 -17.97 -10.09 -1.92
N ASP A 88 -17.98 -10.49 -0.65
CA ASP A 88 -19.20 -10.72 0.11
C ASP A 88 -20.08 -9.45 0.17
N PHE A 89 -19.47 -8.27 0.35
CA PHE A 89 -20.19 -6.99 0.30
C PHE A 89 -20.69 -6.65 -1.10
N LYS A 90 -19.94 -6.96 -2.16
CA LYS A 90 -20.38 -6.74 -3.55
C LYS A 90 -21.60 -7.60 -3.91
N ASP A 91 -21.64 -8.82 -3.37
CA ASP A 91 -22.71 -9.78 -3.65
C ASP A 91 -23.96 -9.51 -2.80
N ASN A 92 -23.87 -8.66 -1.78
CA ASN A 92 -24.99 -8.30 -0.92
C ASN A 92 -25.58 -6.93 -1.32
N PRO A 93 -26.87 -6.88 -1.77
CA PRO A 93 -27.51 -5.65 -2.26
C PRO A 93 -27.71 -4.57 -1.18
N ASP A 94 -27.56 -4.91 0.10
CA ASP A 94 -27.68 -3.96 1.21
C ASP A 94 -26.43 -3.08 1.37
N PHE A 95 -25.34 -3.39 0.65
CA PHE A 95 -24.08 -2.66 0.72
C PHE A 95 -23.68 -2.07 -0.63
N THR A 96 -22.98 -0.95 -0.58
CA THR A 96 -22.31 -0.36 -1.74
C THR A 96 -20.80 -0.44 -1.53
N VAL A 97 -20.08 -1.00 -2.50
CA VAL A 97 -18.62 -1.07 -2.50
C VAL A 97 -18.06 -0.13 -3.56
N ASP A 98 -17.30 0.87 -3.12
CA ASP A 98 -16.59 1.77 -4.02
C ASP A 98 -15.08 1.47 -3.98
N ILE A 99 -14.48 1.25 -5.14
CA ILE A 99 -13.05 1.00 -5.31
C ILE A 99 -12.49 2.03 -6.28
N ALA A 100 -11.75 2.98 -5.74
CA ALA A 100 -11.13 4.03 -6.52
C ALA A 100 -9.61 3.87 -6.59
N SER A 101 -9.05 4.10 -7.77
CA SER A 101 -7.60 4.14 -7.95
C SER A 101 -7.00 5.35 -7.23
N GLY A 102 -6.08 5.10 -6.32
CA GLY A 102 -5.40 6.11 -5.52
C GLY A 102 -4.12 6.64 -6.18
N VAL A 103 -3.47 7.58 -5.50
CA VAL A 103 -2.18 8.16 -5.89
C VAL A 103 -1.01 7.62 -5.08
N ARG A 104 -1.23 6.53 -4.35
CA ARG A 104 -0.21 5.92 -3.50
C ARG A 104 0.53 4.83 -4.27
N CYS A 105 1.86 4.86 -4.21
CA CYS A 105 2.73 3.78 -4.66
C CYS A 105 3.33 3.04 -3.47
N GLY A 106 3.34 1.70 -3.55
CA GLY A 106 4.20 0.85 -2.73
C GLY A 106 5.47 0.53 -3.51
N PHE A 107 6.61 0.55 -2.86
CA PHE A 107 7.89 0.20 -3.47
C PHE A 107 8.86 -0.30 -2.42
N SER A 108 9.84 -1.11 -2.84
CA SER A 108 10.92 -1.60 -2.00
C SER A 108 12.15 -0.73 -2.18
N TRP A 109 12.76 -0.30 -1.07
CA TRP A 109 14.06 0.36 -1.07
C TRP A 109 15.16 -0.69 -1.04
N MET A 110 16.16 -0.52 -1.89
CA MET A 110 17.36 -1.36 -1.93
C MET A 110 18.52 -0.66 -1.20
N ASN A 111 19.16 -1.35 -0.25
CA ASN A 111 20.36 -0.84 0.38
C ASN A 111 21.58 -1.09 -0.52
N PHE A 112 22.17 -0.03 -1.04
CA PHE A 112 23.29 -0.11 -1.95
C PHE A 112 24.66 -0.31 -1.26
N ASP A 113 24.73 -0.20 0.05
CA ASP A 113 25.96 -0.43 0.81
C ASP A 113 26.28 -1.92 1.01
N GLY A 114 25.34 -2.82 0.67
CA GLY A 114 25.51 -4.27 0.75
C GLY A 114 25.57 -4.95 -0.62
N VAL A 115 25.15 -6.21 -0.68
CA VAL A 115 25.12 -7.03 -1.92
C VAL A 115 24.33 -6.36 -3.04
N LEU A 116 23.30 -5.57 -2.69
CA LEU A 116 22.51 -4.79 -3.64
C LEU A 116 23.25 -3.56 -4.19
N GLY A 117 24.50 -3.30 -3.81
CA GLY A 117 25.42 -2.43 -4.53
C GLY A 117 25.73 -2.94 -5.94
N ASN A 118 25.66 -4.26 -6.16
CA ASN A 118 25.81 -4.87 -7.47
C ASN A 118 24.63 -4.53 -8.38
N LYS A 119 24.90 -3.84 -9.50
CA LYS A 119 23.87 -3.40 -10.43
C LYS A 119 23.18 -4.57 -11.14
N THR A 120 23.96 -5.59 -11.52
CA THR A 120 23.43 -6.77 -12.23
C THR A 120 22.43 -7.53 -11.37
N LEU A 121 22.76 -7.69 -10.08
CA LEU A 121 21.84 -8.31 -9.12
C LEU A 121 20.53 -7.53 -9.00
N ARG A 122 20.59 -6.21 -8.90
CA ARG A 122 19.35 -5.40 -8.85
C ARG A 122 18.50 -5.53 -10.12
N GLN A 123 19.13 -5.59 -11.30
CA GLN A 123 18.44 -5.76 -12.56
C GLN A 123 17.77 -7.15 -12.64
N ALA A 124 18.47 -8.21 -12.22
CA ALA A 124 17.91 -9.56 -12.17
C ALA A 124 16.72 -9.66 -11.21
N ILE A 125 16.80 -9.01 -10.05
CA ILE A 125 15.66 -8.93 -9.10
C ILE A 125 14.43 -8.30 -9.76
N LEU A 126 14.61 -7.20 -10.50
CA LEU A 126 13.50 -6.52 -11.18
C LEU A 126 12.90 -7.35 -12.32
N MET A 127 13.70 -8.18 -12.98
CA MET A 127 13.26 -9.08 -14.05
C MET A 127 12.66 -10.38 -13.49
N GLY A 128 13.05 -10.78 -12.29
CA GLY A 128 12.65 -12.04 -11.67
C GLY A 128 11.27 -12.03 -11.03
N ILE A 129 10.62 -10.88 -10.85
CA ILE A 129 9.35 -10.77 -10.12
C ILE A 129 8.19 -10.43 -11.07
N ASP A 130 7.17 -11.29 -11.09
CA ASP A 130 5.94 -11.09 -11.87
C ASP A 130 4.89 -10.30 -11.07
N TYR A 131 4.95 -8.99 -11.17
CA TYR A 131 3.98 -8.12 -10.49
C TYR A 131 2.56 -8.22 -11.05
N ASP A 132 2.39 -8.58 -12.33
CA ASP A 132 1.07 -8.78 -12.92
C ASP A 132 0.38 -9.99 -12.26
N THR A 133 1.07 -11.11 -12.16
CA THR A 133 0.55 -12.30 -11.46
C THR A 133 0.30 -12.04 -9.98
N ILE A 134 1.21 -11.35 -9.29
CA ILE A 134 1.05 -11.02 -7.87
C ILE A 134 -0.19 -10.17 -7.65
N CYS A 135 -0.34 -9.06 -8.39
CA CYS A 135 -1.46 -8.13 -8.22
C CYS A 135 -2.81 -8.78 -8.55
N ASN A 136 -2.86 -9.74 -9.48
CA ASN A 136 -4.06 -10.48 -9.85
C ASN A 136 -4.26 -11.78 -9.07
N SER A 137 -3.40 -12.09 -8.11
CA SER A 137 -3.53 -13.28 -7.26
C SER A 137 -4.81 -13.21 -6.42
N LYS A 138 -5.27 -14.37 -5.92
CA LYS A 138 -6.45 -14.43 -5.05
C LYS A 138 -6.31 -13.61 -3.76
N THR A 139 -5.09 -13.47 -3.27
CA THR A 139 -4.79 -12.73 -2.04
C THR A 139 -4.84 -11.22 -2.25
N ILE A 140 -4.32 -10.74 -3.38
CA ILE A 140 -4.28 -9.30 -3.70
C ILE A 140 -5.57 -8.85 -4.41
N GLY A 141 -6.19 -9.74 -5.20
CA GLY A 141 -7.52 -9.55 -5.78
C GLY A 141 -7.68 -8.36 -6.73
N GLY A 142 -6.61 -7.92 -7.36
CA GLY A 142 -6.65 -6.75 -8.25
C GLY A 142 -6.79 -5.41 -7.51
N LEU A 143 -6.59 -5.37 -6.18
CA LEU A 143 -6.60 -4.13 -5.40
C LEU A 143 -5.38 -3.24 -5.67
N TYR A 144 -4.37 -3.80 -6.32
CA TYR A 144 -3.15 -3.11 -6.73
C TYR A 144 -2.92 -3.31 -8.22
N THR A 145 -2.29 -2.32 -8.84
CA THR A 145 -1.79 -2.38 -10.22
C THR A 145 -0.27 -2.35 -10.22
N PRO A 146 0.39 -3.14 -11.07
CA PRO A 146 1.83 -3.07 -11.22
C PRO A 146 2.31 -1.67 -11.56
N GLY A 147 3.43 -1.25 -10.98
CA GLY A 147 4.05 0.03 -11.23
C GLY A 147 5.54 -0.13 -11.51
N PHE A 148 6.09 0.74 -12.35
CA PHE A 148 7.52 0.79 -12.66
C PHE A 148 8.11 2.20 -12.44
N SER A 149 7.36 3.06 -11.78
CA SER A 149 7.75 4.42 -11.43
C SER A 149 7.31 4.75 -10.00
N VAL A 150 8.01 5.67 -9.36
CA VAL A 150 7.61 6.23 -8.06
C VAL A 150 6.33 7.06 -8.14
N LEU A 151 5.94 7.47 -9.35
CA LEU A 151 4.67 8.16 -9.60
C LEU A 151 3.66 7.13 -10.11
N PRO A 152 2.44 7.11 -9.56
CA PRO A 152 1.39 6.20 -10.02
C PRO A 152 0.84 6.62 -11.38
N SER A 153 0.31 5.64 -12.11
CA SER A 153 -0.33 5.84 -13.42
C SER A 153 -1.57 6.75 -13.39
N THR A 154 -2.16 6.94 -12.21
CA THR A 154 -3.29 7.85 -11.98
C THR A 154 -2.91 9.32 -12.03
N LEU A 155 -1.62 9.66 -11.97
CA LEU A 155 -1.12 11.02 -12.13
C LEU A 155 -0.74 11.26 -13.59
N SER A 156 -1.41 12.19 -14.21
CA SER A 156 -1.24 12.53 -15.65
C SER A 156 -0.02 13.41 -15.93
N TYR A 157 1.09 13.21 -15.23
CA TYR A 157 2.31 14.02 -15.40
C TYR A 157 3.34 13.39 -16.34
N GLY A 158 2.87 12.69 -17.37
CA GLY A 158 3.74 12.07 -18.38
C GLY A 158 4.09 10.63 -18.08
N TYR A 159 3.34 9.95 -17.19
CA TYR A 159 3.47 8.52 -16.95
C TYR A 159 3.33 7.70 -18.25
N ASP A 160 2.45 8.12 -19.14
CA ASP A 160 2.21 7.58 -20.48
C ASP A 160 3.43 7.62 -21.41
N LYS A 161 4.42 8.45 -21.09
CA LYS A 161 5.69 8.58 -21.82
C LYS A 161 6.80 7.73 -21.23
N LEU A 162 6.58 7.12 -20.07
CA LEU A 162 7.55 6.26 -19.42
C LEU A 162 7.49 4.86 -20.04
N THR A 163 8.64 4.22 -20.12
CA THR A 163 8.76 2.83 -20.56
C THR A 163 9.29 2.01 -19.39
N ASN A 164 8.67 0.87 -19.10
CA ASN A 164 9.24 -0.06 -18.15
C ASN A 164 10.54 -0.67 -18.72
N PRO A 165 11.68 -0.39 -18.13
CA PRO A 165 12.96 -0.92 -18.61
C PRO A 165 13.16 -2.40 -18.26
N TYR A 166 12.35 -2.95 -17.37
CA TYR A 166 12.45 -4.33 -16.87
C TYR A 166 11.08 -4.98 -16.89
N THR A 167 10.90 -5.92 -17.81
CA THR A 167 9.72 -6.80 -17.86
C THR A 167 10.05 -8.12 -17.15
N TYR A 168 9.01 -8.81 -16.69
CA TYR A 168 9.19 -10.14 -16.10
C TYR A 168 9.81 -11.10 -17.13
N ASP A 169 11.00 -11.56 -16.83
CA ASP A 169 11.79 -12.50 -17.63
C ASP A 169 12.76 -13.27 -16.71
N PRO A 170 12.29 -14.31 -16.01
CA PRO A 170 13.13 -15.03 -15.06
C PRO A 170 14.30 -15.76 -15.74
N GLU A 171 14.13 -16.24 -16.98
CA GLU A 171 15.23 -16.87 -17.70
C GLU A 171 16.28 -15.86 -18.15
N GLY A 172 15.85 -14.68 -18.58
CA GLY A 172 16.76 -13.56 -18.84
C GLY A 172 17.47 -13.09 -17.57
N ALA A 173 16.80 -13.08 -16.42
CA ALA A 173 17.41 -12.78 -15.13
C ALA A 173 18.49 -13.80 -14.74
N LYS A 174 18.21 -15.10 -14.86
CA LYS A 174 19.19 -16.16 -14.63
C LYS A 174 20.41 -16.00 -15.54
N LYS A 175 20.16 -15.82 -16.83
CA LYS A 175 21.24 -15.62 -17.79
C LYS A 175 22.07 -14.38 -17.48
N LEU A 176 21.45 -13.28 -17.09
CA LEU A 176 22.13 -12.06 -16.70
C LEU A 176 23.06 -12.27 -15.50
N LEU A 177 22.64 -13.07 -14.52
CA LEU A 177 23.43 -13.48 -13.36
C LEU A 177 24.57 -14.39 -13.76
N ASP A 178 24.32 -15.40 -14.60
CA ASP A 178 25.33 -16.34 -15.11
C ASP A 178 26.44 -15.61 -15.89
N ASP A 179 26.06 -14.71 -16.80
CA ASP A 179 27.01 -13.92 -17.60
C ASP A 179 27.89 -12.98 -16.72
N ALA A 180 27.41 -12.63 -15.54
CA ALA A 180 28.15 -11.83 -14.56
C ALA A 180 28.96 -12.68 -13.57
N GLY A 181 28.95 -14.02 -13.70
CA GLY A 181 29.63 -14.92 -12.78
C GLY A 181 28.97 -15.06 -11.41
N ILE A 182 27.71 -14.64 -11.29
CA ILE A 182 26.89 -14.81 -10.08
C ILE A 182 26.14 -16.14 -10.23
N VAL A 183 26.78 -17.21 -9.83
CA VAL A 183 26.30 -18.61 -10.06
C VAL A 183 26.28 -19.38 -8.75
N ASP A 184 25.49 -20.43 -8.69
CA ASP A 184 25.52 -21.41 -7.60
C ASP A 184 26.70 -22.36 -7.85
N THR A 185 27.74 -22.24 -7.03
CA THR A 185 28.99 -22.99 -7.22
C THR A 185 29.05 -24.26 -6.37
N ASP A 186 28.28 -24.37 -5.32
CA ASP A 186 28.25 -25.53 -4.41
C ASP A 186 27.01 -26.41 -4.55
N GLY A 187 26.01 -25.97 -5.33
CA GLY A 187 24.81 -26.74 -5.66
C GLY A 187 23.72 -26.69 -4.57
N ASP A 188 23.77 -25.72 -3.69
CA ASP A 188 22.75 -25.55 -2.63
C ASP A 188 21.46 -24.84 -3.10
N GLY A 189 21.45 -24.35 -4.34
CA GLY A 189 20.32 -23.64 -4.97
C GLY A 189 20.37 -22.13 -4.79
N ILE A 190 21.38 -21.59 -4.11
CA ILE A 190 21.57 -20.17 -3.88
C ILE A 190 22.83 -19.70 -4.65
N ARG A 191 22.73 -18.60 -5.35
CA ARG A 191 23.84 -18.02 -6.09
C ARG A 191 24.80 -17.28 -5.16
N GLU A 192 26.08 -17.31 -5.49
CA GLU A 192 27.10 -16.56 -4.77
C GLU A 192 27.48 -15.26 -5.48
N LEU A 193 27.76 -14.25 -4.67
CA LEU A 193 28.43 -13.02 -5.06
C LEU A 193 29.72 -12.88 -4.23
N ASP A 194 30.86 -12.73 -4.89
CA ASP A 194 32.16 -12.64 -4.23
C ASP A 194 32.47 -13.85 -3.32
N GLY A 195 31.99 -15.05 -3.72
CA GLY A 195 32.22 -16.30 -3.00
C GLY A 195 31.37 -16.47 -1.73
N GLN A 196 30.29 -15.73 -1.60
CA GLN A 196 29.34 -15.86 -0.51
C GLN A 196 27.91 -15.96 -1.06
N ASN A 197 27.10 -16.83 -0.46
CA ASN A 197 25.69 -16.95 -0.80
C ASN A 197 24.99 -15.60 -0.72
N ILE A 198 24.19 -15.28 -1.72
CA ILE A 198 23.36 -14.08 -1.70
C ILE A 198 22.31 -14.25 -0.60
N ASN A 199 22.35 -13.37 0.39
CA ASN A 199 21.39 -13.34 1.47
C ASN A 199 20.78 -11.94 1.56
N LEU A 200 19.48 -11.85 1.21
CA LEU A 200 18.72 -10.60 1.26
C LEU A 200 17.85 -10.56 2.52
N HIS A 201 18.01 -9.52 3.31
CA HIS A 201 17.13 -9.24 4.44
C HIS A 201 16.01 -8.29 4.00
N TYR A 202 14.79 -8.82 3.90
CA TYR A 202 13.61 -8.03 3.54
C TYR A 202 12.87 -7.59 4.80
N VAL A 203 12.67 -6.28 4.96
CA VAL A 203 11.91 -5.70 6.09
C VAL A 203 10.57 -5.21 5.58
N SER A 204 9.51 -5.68 6.18
CA SER A 204 8.12 -5.32 5.88
C SER A 204 7.39 -4.98 7.18
N TYR A 205 6.18 -4.48 7.09
CA TYR A 205 5.29 -4.27 8.23
C TYR A 205 3.86 -4.69 7.88
N GLU A 206 3.12 -5.09 8.89
CA GLU A 206 1.76 -5.60 8.72
C GLU A 206 0.78 -4.47 8.42
N ASN A 207 0.67 -4.14 7.16
CA ASN A 207 -0.31 -3.18 6.64
C ASN A 207 -0.45 -3.36 5.13
N ARG A 208 -1.63 -3.13 4.58
CA ARG A 208 -1.89 -3.00 3.14
C ARG A 208 -1.33 -4.15 2.30
N LEU A 209 -1.45 -5.37 2.78
CA LEU A 209 -0.98 -6.59 2.11
C LEU A 209 0.54 -6.60 1.82
N LEU A 210 1.35 -5.79 2.50
CA LEU A 210 2.79 -5.72 2.25
C LEU A 210 3.50 -7.03 2.60
N ASN A 211 2.99 -7.79 3.58
CA ASN A 211 3.53 -9.11 3.90
C ASN A 211 3.26 -10.11 2.79
N ASP A 212 2.11 -10.01 2.10
CA ASP A 212 1.77 -10.88 0.98
C ASP A 212 2.68 -10.59 -0.22
N PHE A 213 2.97 -9.31 -0.49
CA PHE A 213 3.98 -8.93 -1.48
C PHE A 213 5.36 -9.46 -1.11
N SER A 214 5.79 -9.33 0.16
CA SER A 214 7.09 -9.85 0.61
C SER A 214 7.21 -11.35 0.40
N ASN A 215 6.17 -12.11 0.78
CA ASN A 215 6.14 -13.56 0.60
C ASN A 215 6.21 -13.96 -0.88
N ALA A 216 5.51 -13.22 -1.74
CA ALA A 216 5.59 -13.45 -3.18
C ALA A 216 6.99 -13.14 -3.71
N HIS A 217 7.62 -12.03 -3.29
CA HIS A 217 9.00 -11.68 -3.69
C HIS A 217 9.97 -12.80 -3.33
N ILE A 218 9.89 -13.35 -2.11
CA ILE A 218 10.75 -14.47 -1.68
C ILE A 218 10.61 -15.66 -2.62
N GLN A 219 9.37 -16.02 -3.01
CA GLN A 219 9.13 -17.14 -3.91
C GLN A 219 9.73 -16.90 -5.29
N TYR A 220 9.47 -15.73 -5.88
CA TYR A 220 10.00 -15.40 -7.21
C TYR A 220 11.52 -15.29 -7.24
N LEU A 221 12.14 -14.77 -6.18
CA LEU A 221 13.59 -14.63 -6.09
C LEU A 221 14.26 -16.00 -5.92
N ALA A 222 13.65 -16.92 -5.17
CA ALA A 222 14.12 -18.29 -5.05
C ALA A 222 14.15 -19.02 -6.42
N GLU A 223 13.21 -18.72 -7.33
CA GLU A 223 13.20 -19.30 -8.68
C GLU A 223 14.40 -18.91 -9.53
N ILE A 224 15.04 -17.78 -9.24
CA ILE A 224 16.25 -17.33 -9.93
C ILE A 224 17.53 -17.53 -9.10
N GLY A 225 17.44 -18.25 -7.98
CA GLY A 225 18.57 -18.63 -7.13
C GLY A 225 18.99 -17.50 -6.14
N ILE A 226 18.06 -16.67 -5.68
CA ILE A 226 18.33 -15.59 -4.71
C ILE A 226 17.49 -15.80 -3.46
#